data_2179bff4b2613aaa5324a173583804bc
#
_entry.id   2179bff4b2613aaa5324a173583804bc
#
_cell.length_a   1.000
_cell.length_b   1.000
_cell.length_c   1.000
_cell.angle_alpha   90.00
_cell.angle_beta   90.00
_cell.angle_gamma   90.00
#
_symmetry.space_group_name_H-M   'P 1'
#
loop_
_entity.id
_entity.type
_entity.pdbx_description
1 polymer ?
#
loop_
_entity_poly.entity_id
_entity_poly.type
_entity_poly.pdbx_seq_one_letter_code
_entity_poly.pdbx_strand_id
1 'polypeptide(L)'
;MALLELSNISYVVKEKSIIRDVSLSVHDGEYLTIVGPSGSGKSTLLKLCSDLISPTSGVITYNGRDLATIDPESYRKEVGYCFQRPYLFAKTVRRNILFPYDIRGMEPDMIRIKYLFDLL
;
A
#
# COMPACT_ATOMS: atom_id res chain seq x y z
N MET A 1 -13.64 -6.78 -13.05
CA MET A 1 -13.05 -7.43 -11.86
C MET A 1 -12.30 -6.39 -11.04
N ALA A 2 -12.46 -6.40 -9.74
CA ALA A 2 -11.73 -5.48 -8.87
C ALA A 2 -10.23 -5.79 -8.88
N LEU A 3 -9.39 -4.76 -8.89
CA LEU A 3 -7.95 -4.88 -8.72
C LEU A 3 -7.60 -5.32 -7.31
N LEU A 4 -8.21 -4.67 -6.32
CA LEU A 4 -8.08 -4.97 -4.90
C LEU A 4 -9.47 -5.10 -4.28
N GLU A 5 -9.70 -6.16 -3.55
CA GLU A 5 -11.00 -6.41 -2.91
C GLU A 5 -10.80 -6.84 -1.46
N LEU A 6 -11.48 -6.16 -0.56
CA LEU A 6 -11.53 -6.48 0.86
C LEU A 6 -12.91 -7.07 1.16
N SER A 7 -12.93 -8.24 1.79
CA SER A 7 -14.17 -8.95 2.14
C SER A 7 -14.20 -9.21 3.65
N ASN A 8 -15.11 -8.52 4.34
CA ASN A 8 -15.38 -8.66 5.77
C ASN A 8 -14.11 -8.55 6.64
N ILE A 9 -13.28 -7.55 6.34
CA ILE A 9 -12.00 -7.35 7.02
C ILE A 9 -12.23 -6.82 8.42
N SER A 10 -11.63 -7.50 9.41
CA SER A 10 -11.53 -7.03 10.79
C SER A 10 -10.08 -7.10 11.25
N TYR A 11 -9.68 -6.15 12.08
CA TYR A 11 -8.35 -6.09 12.66
C TYR A 11 -8.44 -5.71 14.14
N VAL A 12 -7.97 -6.60 14.99
CA VAL A 12 -8.04 -6.48 16.45
C VAL A 12 -6.64 -6.57 17.03
N VAL A 13 -6.28 -5.63 17.88
CA VAL A 13 -5.01 -5.59 18.60
C VAL A 13 -5.28 -5.49 20.11
N LYS A 14 -4.76 -6.43 20.88
CA LYS A 14 -4.91 -6.46 22.35
C LYS A 14 -6.38 -6.24 22.78
N GLU A 15 -7.29 -7.01 22.22
CA GLU A 15 -8.74 -6.97 22.48
C GLU A 15 -9.44 -5.68 22.00
N LYS A 16 -8.68 -4.74 21.41
CA LYS A 16 -9.23 -3.53 20.83
C LYS A 16 -9.49 -3.71 19.34
N SER A 17 -10.73 -3.57 18.93
CA SER A 17 -11.12 -3.60 17.53
C SER A 17 -10.79 -2.26 16.86
N ILE A 18 -9.89 -2.29 15.87
CA ILE A 18 -9.48 -1.12 15.10
C ILE A 18 -10.28 -1.02 13.81
N ILE A 19 -10.42 -2.15 13.11
CA ILE A 19 -11.22 -2.29 11.88
C ILE A 19 -12.28 -3.35 12.14
N ARG A 20 -13.52 -3.06 11.76
CA ARG A 20 -14.67 -3.96 11.97
C ARG A 20 -15.41 -4.17 10.67
N ASP A 21 -15.40 -5.40 10.18
CA ASP A 21 -16.24 -5.88 9.09
C ASP A 21 -16.29 -4.93 7.89
N VAL A 22 -15.13 -4.51 7.42
CA VAL A 22 -15.00 -3.60 6.28
C VAL A 22 -14.93 -4.39 4.99
N SER A 23 -15.80 -4.07 4.05
CA SER A 23 -15.78 -4.59 2.68
C SER A 23 -15.73 -3.43 1.70
N LEU A 24 -14.81 -3.50 0.75
CA LEU A 24 -14.68 -2.51 -0.33
C LEU A 24 -13.94 -3.11 -1.51
N SER A 25 -14.12 -2.51 -2.67
CA SER A 25 -13.43 -2.89 -3.90
C SER A 25 -12.81 -1.66 -4.54
N VAL A 26 -11.63 -1.83 -5.10
CA VAL A 26 -10.93 -0.81 -5.89
C VAL A 26 -10.66 -1.37 -7.28
N HIS A 27 -11.09 -0.65 -8.30
CA HIS A 27 -10.90 -1.05 -9.70
C HIS A 27 -9.69 -0.36 -10.30
N ASP A 28 -9.20 -0.90 -11.40
CA ASP A 28 -8.08 -0.31 -12.12
C ASP A 28 -8.42 1.13 -12.58
N GLY A 29 -7.48 2.05 -12.37
CA GLY A 29 -7.67 3.47 -12.68
C GLY A 29 -8.55 4.25 -11.72
N GLU A 30 -9.07 3.63 -10.65
CA GLU A 30 -9.94 4.28 -9.68
C GLU A 30 -9.16 5.06 -8.62
N TYR A 31 -9.70 6.21 -8.23
CA TYR A 31 -9.26 6.98 -7.07
C TYR A 31 -10.26 6.80 -5.94
N LEU A 32 -9.83 6.18 -4.86
CA LEU A 32 -10.65 6.01 -3.65
C LEU A 32 -10.11 6.88 -2.52
N THR A 33 -10.98 7.70 -1.94
CA THR A 33 -10.62 8.54 -0.80
C THR A 33 -11.27 8.02 0.47
N ILE A 34 -10.45 7.86 1.52
CA ILE A 34 -10.91 7.43 2.85
C ILE A 34 -10.84 8.62 3.78
N VAL A 35 -11.97 8.99 4.36
CA VAL A 35 -12.09 10.14 5.28
C VAL A 35 -12.61 9.70 6.63
N GLY A 36 -12.21 10.41 7.67
CA GLY A 36 -12.63 10.13 9.04
C GLY A 36 -11.76 10.86 10.05
N PRO A 37 -12.19 10.91 11.33
CA PRO A 37 -11.41 11.55 12.39
C PRO A 37 -10.10 10.81 12.66
N SER A 38 -9.16 11.48 13.32
CA SER A 38 -7.92 10.85 13.80
C SER A 38 -8.25 9.66 14.71
N GLY A 39 -7.53 8.55 14.52
CA GLY A 39 -7.76 7.33 15.31
C GLY A 39 -8.92 6.45 14.82
N SER A 40 -9.53 6.76 13.67
CA SER A 40 -10.62 5.94 13.10
C SER A 40 -10.15 4.67 12.36
N GLY A 41 -8.84 4.46 12.21
CA GLY A 41 -8.30 3.27 11.57
C GLY A 41 -7.94 3.42 10.10
N LYS A 42 -7.95 4.63 9.53
CA LYS A 42 -7.63 4.87 8.12
C LYS A 42 -6.25 4.37 7.72
N SER A 43 -5.22 4.72 8.50
CA SER A 43 -3.85 4.26 8.24
C SER A 43 -3.71 2.76 8.40
N THR A 44 -4.43 2.16 9.35
CA THR A 44 -4.47 0.70 9.55
C THR A 44 -5.07 0.01 8.34
N LEU A 45 -6.16 0.53 7.79
CA LEU A 45 -6.79 -0.01 6.59
C LEU A 45 -5.84 0.04 5.38
N LEU A 46 -5.13 1.15 5.18
CA LEU A 46 -4.13 1.27 4.13
C LEU A 46 -2.96 0.31 4.30
N LYS A 47 -2.52 0.06 5.54
CA LYS A 47 -1.48 -0.93 5.85
C LYS A 47 -1.94 -2.36 5.54
N LEU A 48 -3.20 -2.68 5.79
CA LEU A 48 -3.80 -3.96 5.39
C LEU A 48 -3.81 -4.11 3.86
N CYS A 49 -4.19 -3.06 3.14
CA CYS A 49 -4.18 -3.05 1.68
C CYS A 49 -2.78 -3.23 1.07
N SER A 50 -1.74 -2.80 1.77
CA SER A 50 -0.35 -2.89 1.31
C SER A 50 0.40 -4.11 1.85
N ASP A 51 -0.28 -5.00 2.54
CA ASP A 51 0.31 -6.20 3.18
C ASP A 51 1.46 -5.88 4.15
N LEU A 52 1.39 -4.73 4.79
CA LEU A 52 2.30 -4.39 5.89
C LEU A 52 1.87 -5.02 7.21
N ILE A 53 0.57 -5.29 7.35
CA ILE A 53 -0.04 -6.03 8.44
C ILE A 53 -1.10 -6.95 7.87
N SER A 54 -1.41 -8.04 8.59
CA SER A 54 -2.41 -9.01 8.18
C SER A 54 -3.73 -8.80 8.94
N PRO A 55 -4.89 -9.00 8.31
CA PRO A 55 -6.16 -8.90 9.01
C PRO A 55 -6.33 -10.02 10.04
N THR A 56 -7.09 -9.77 11.10
CA THR A 56 -7.47 -10.79 12.09
C THR A 56 -8.47 -11.76 11.49
N SER A 57 -9.39 -11.23 10.65
CA SER A 57 -10.37 -12.03 9.91
C SER A 57 -10.73 -11.35 8.60
N GLY A 58 -11.38 -12.08 7.72
CA GLY A 58 -11.70 -11.63 6.37
C GLY A 58 -10.60 -11.98 5.36
N VAL A 59 -10.84 -11.64 4.10
CA VAL A 59 -9.93 -11.94 2.99
C VAL A 59 -9.68 -10.69 2.15
N ILE A 60 -8.42 -10.48 1.80
CA ILE A 60 -8.02 -9.45 0.83
C ILE A 60 -7.54 -10.17 -0.43
N THR A 61 -8.10 -9.81 -1.57
CA THR A 61 -7.65 -10.34 -2.86
C THR A 61 -7.04 -9.24 -3.73
N TYR A 62 -6.01 -9.60 -4.45
CA TYR A 62 -5.35 -8.76 -5.47
C TYR A 62 -5.38 -9.50 -6.80
N ASN A 63 -5.99 -8.88 -7.82
CA ASN A 63 -6.24 -9.52 -9.12
C ASN A 63 -6.91 -10.91 -8.97
N GLY A 64 -7.86 -11.05 -8.05
CA GLY A 64 -8.58 -12.28 -7.79
C GLY A 64 -7.83 -13.34 -6.98
N ARG A 65 -6.59 -13.07 -6.56
CA ARG A 65 -5.79 -13.99 -5.73
C ARG A 65 -5.77 -13.54 -4.28
N ASP A 66 -5.97 -14.49 -3.37
CA ASP A 66 -5.85 -14.21 -1.93
C ASP A 66 -4.45 -13.68 -1.59
N LEU A 67 -4.39 -12.51 -0.98
CA LEU A 67 -3.15 -11.84 -0.61
C LEU A 67 -2.27 -12.70 0.31
N ALA A 68 -2.88 -13.52 1.16
CA ALA A 68 -2.17 -14.45 2.03
C ALA A 68 -1.38 -15.52 1.25
N THR A 69 -1.70 -15.74 -0.02
CA THR A 69 -1.01 -16.71 -0.91
C THR A 69 0.04 -16.07 -1.81
N ILE A 70 0.15 -14.74 -1.79
CA ILE A 70 1.09 -13.98 -2.61
C ILE A 70 2.34 -13.70 -1.75
N ASP A 71 3.52 -13.85 -2.35
CA ASP A 71 4.76 -13.46 -1.69
C ASP A 71 4.75 -11.96 -1.36
N PRO A 72 4.89 -11.56 -0.07
CA PRO A 72 4.78 -10.17 0.34
C PRO A 72 5.78 -9.24 -0.35
N GLU A 73 6.99 -9.70 -0.62
CA GLU A 73 8.00 -8.90 -1.31
C GLU A 73 7.58 -8.62 -2.75
N SER A 74 7.08 -9.63 -3.44
CA SER A 74 6.57 -9.49 -4.81
C SER A 74 5.37 -8.56 -4.87
N TYR A 75 4.44 -8.70 -3.93
CA TYR A 75 3.27 -7.82 -3.83
C TYR A 75 3.67 -6.36 -3.62
N ARG A 76 4.58 -6.09 -2.70
CA ARG A 76 5.03 -4.72 -2.39
C ARG A 76 5.89 -4.07 -3.48
N LYS A 77 6.33 -4.82 -4.48
CA LYS A 77 6.94 -4.25 -5.70
C LYS A 77 5.88 -3.60 -6.60
N GLU A 78 4.65 -4.09 -6.55
CA GLU A 78 3.53 -3.58 -7.36
C GLU A 78 2.67 -2.58 -6.59
N VAL A 79 2.48 -2.79 -5.28
CA VAL A 79 1.61 -1.99 -4.42
C VAL A 79 2.44 -1.23 -3.39
N GLY A 80 2.56 0.07 -3.58
CA GLY A 80 3.31 0.96 -2.71
C GLY A 80 2.47 1.54 -1.58
N TYR A 81 3.09 1.74 -0.42
CA TYR A 81 2.53 2.46 0.74
C TYR A 81 3.32 3.73 0.98
N CYS A 82 2.65 4.87 0.99
CA CYS A 82 3.25 6.16 1.32
C CYS A 82 2.97 6.49 2.79
N PHE A 83 4.01 6.56 3.61
CA PHE A 83 3.88 6.89 5.02
C PHE A 83 3.47 8.36 5.22
N GLN A 84 2.74 8.64 6.29
CA GLN A 84 2.35 9.99 6.66
C GLN A 84 3.56 10.89 6.92
N ARG A 85 4.62 10.35 7.52
CA ARG A 85 5.91 11.03 7.70
C ARG A 85 6.88 10.50 6.66
N PRO A 86 7.52 11.39 5.88
CA PRO A 86 8.50 10.94 4.89
C PRO A 86 9.71 10.28 5.58
N TYR A 87 10.24 9.25 4.94
CA TYR A 87 11.43 8.55 5.36
C TYR A 87 12.48 8.62 4.25
N LEU A 88 13.69 9.01 4.62
CA LEU A 88 14.80 9.11 3.70
C LEU A 88 15.78 7.94 3.94
N PHE A 89 16.06 7.18 2.89
CA PHE A 89 16.96 6.02 2.93
C PHE A 89 18.42 6.40 2.75
N ALA A 90 18.70 7.60 2.18
CA ALA A 90 20.04 8.06 1.86
C ALA A 90 20.20 9.55 2.11
N LYS A 91 21.46 10.03 2.05
CA LYS A 91 21.80 11.42 2.37
C LYS A 91 21.50 12.41 1.24
N THR A 92 21.38 11.96 0.00
CA THR A 92 21.16 12.83 -1.15
C THR A 92 19.81 12.59 -1.79
N VAL A 93 19.24 13.61 -2.42
CA VAL A 93 17.98 13.51 -3.19
C VAL A 93 18.14 12.46 -4.28
N ARG A 94 19.22 12.51 -5.04
CA ARG A 94 19.52 11.56 -6.11
C ARG A 94 19.47 10.11 -5.62
N ARG A 95 20.14 9.79 -4.51
CA ARG A 95 20.18 8.43 -3.96
C ARG A 95 18.82 7.95 -3.47
N ASN A 96 18.01 8.83 -2.88
CA ASN A 96 16.65 8.48 -2.47
C ASN A 96 15.76 8.17 -3.67
N ILE A 97 15.88 8.92 -4.75
CA ILE A 97 15.08 8.70 -5.97
C ILE A 97 15.52 7.43 -6.70
N LEU A 98 16.81 7.13 -6.73
CA LEU A 98 17.33 5.93 -7.39
C LEU A 98 17.18 4.66 -6.55
N PHE A 99 16.97 4.81 -5.24
CA PHE A 99 16.89 3.67 -4.32
C PHE A 99 15.88 2.58 -4.73
N PRO A 100 14.64 2.89 -5.16
CA PRO A 100 13.71 1.86 -5.60
C PRO A 100 14.20 1.05 -6.80
N TYR A 101 14.95 1.66 -7.69
CA TYR A 101 15.56 0.97 -8.84
C TYR A 101 16.72 0.08 -8.39
N ASP A 102 17.56 0.59 -7.50
CA ASP A 102 18.73 -0.14 -6.99
C ASP A 102 18.32 -1.43 -6.27
N ILE A 103 17.33 -1.36 -5.37
CA ILE A 103 16.88 -2.54 -4.61
C ILE A 103 16.15 -3.57 -5.48
N ARG A 104 15.63 -3.17 -6.65
CA ARG A 104 14.97 -4.04 -7.61
C ARG A 104 15.91 -4.54 -8.70
N GLY A 105 17.16 -4.07 -8.73
CA GLY A 105 18.11 -4.37 -9.78
C GLY A 105 17.66 -3.88 -11.16
N MET A 106 16.95 -2.75 -11.21
CA MET A 106 16.40 -2.16 -12.42
C MET A 106 17.17 -0.92 -12.84
N GLU A 107 17.28 -0.71 -14.16
CA GLU A 107 17.78 0.56 -14.70
C GLU A 107 16.81 1.70 -14.41
N PRO A 108 17.30 2.89 -13.96
CA PRO A 108 16.44 4.03 -13.68
C PRO A 108 15.73 4.54 -14.93
N ASP A 109 14.44 4.78 -14.82
CA ASP A 109 13.65 5.48 -15.85
C ASP A 109 13.87 6.99 -15.72
N MET A 110 14.87 7.51 -16.38
CA MET A 110 15.26 8.92 -16.29
C MET A 110 14.21 9.84 -16.91
N ILE A 111 13.45 9.39 -17.89
CA ILE A 111 12.36 10.16 -18.51
C ILE A 111 11.24 10.37 -17.50
N ARG A 112 10.83 9.30 -16.81
CA ARG A 112 9.80 9.38 -15.77
C ARG A 112 10.27 10.23 -14.59
N ILE A 113 11.50 10.06 -14.15
CA ILE A 113 12.09 10.85 -13.05
C ILE A 113 12.06 12.33 -13.40
N LYS A 114 12.52 12.69 -14.60
CA LYS A 114 12.47 14.09 -15.07
C LYS A 114 11.04 14.62 -15.12
N TYR A 115 10.11 13.86 -15.68
CA TYR A 115 8.70 14.23 -15.73
C TYR A 115 8.14 14.54 -14.34
N LEU A 116 8.41 13.68 -13.35
CA LEU A 116 7.93 13.88 -11.98
C LEU A 116 8.56 15.11 -11.32
N PHE A 117 9.84 15.40 -11.58
CA PHE A 117 10.48 16.63 -11.11
C PHE A 117 9.86 17.89 -11.73
N ASP A 118 9.51 17.83 -12.99
CA ASP A 118 8.90 18.98 -13.68
C ASP A 118 7.48 19.29 -13.19
N LEU A 119 6.84 18.34 -12.44
CA LEU A 119 5.55 18.56 -11.79
C LEU A 119 5.65 19.30 -10.44
N LEU A 120 6.83 19.37 -9.82
CA LEU A 120 7.07 20.02 -8.52
C LEU A 120 7.41 21.50 -8.71
#